data_91ad7e582e4b7914b01fec92d61f07e8
#
_entry.id   91ad7e582e4b7914b01fec92d61f07e8
#
_cell.length_a   1.000
_cell.length_b   1.000
_cell.length_c   1.000
_cell.angle_alpha   90.00
_cell.angle_beta   90.00
_cell.angle_gamma   90.00
#
_symmetry.space_group_name_H-M   'P 1'
#
loop_
_entity.id
_entity.type
_entity.pdbx_description
1 polymer ?
#
loop_
_entity_poly.entity_id
_entity_poly.type
_entity_poly.pdbx_seq_one_letter_code
_entity_poly.pdbx_strand_id
1 'polypeptide(L)'
;MLLRGEPMPARFRNSFERPEPLKPNEPAKLEFVMPGIMHTFKKGHRIMVQVQSTWFPLVARNPQQFVPNYKLATASDFRKATQRVYFGGKNGSAIILPIIRRSNP
;
A
#
# COMPACT_ATOMS: atom_id res chain seq x y z
N MET A 1 10.54 -11.26 9.40
CA MET A 1 10.10 -12.11 8.26
C MET A 1 8.94 -11.45 7.56
N LEU A 2 9.03 -11.29 6.24
CA LEU A 2 7.93 -10.79 5.44
C LEU A 2 6.92 -11.91 5.18
N LEU A 3 5.67 -11.73 5.59
CA LEU A 3 4.61 -12.70 5.34
C LEU A 3 3.88 -12.41 4.04
N ARG A 4 3.57 -11.14 3.80
CA ARG A 4 2.87 -10.71 2.60
C ARG A 4 3.18 -9.25 2.30
N GLY A 5 3.30 -8.95 1.03
CA GLY A 5 3.38 -7.60 0.50
C GLY A 5 2.57 -7.51 -0.77
N GLU A 6 2.01 -6.34 -1.03
CA GLU A 6 1.24 -6.07 -2.24
C GLU A 6 1.46 -4.63 -2.69
N PRO A 7 1.96 -4.41 -3.91
CA PRO A 7 2.01 -3.08 -4.47
C PRO A 7 0.62 -2.66 -4.96
N MET A 8 0.23 -1.44 -4.64
CA MET A 8 -1.03 -0.87 -5.13
C MET A 8 -0.76 0.49 -5.79
N PRO A 9 -0.84 0.59 -7.11
CA PRO A 9 -0.72 1.87 -7.79
C PRO A 9 -1.90 2.79 -7.43
N ALA A 10 -1.60 3.89 -6.77
CA ALA A 10 -2.63 4.81 -6.27
C ALA A 10 -3.47 5.42 -7.41
N ARG A 11 -2.89 5.57 -8.61
CA ARG A 11 -3.62 6.09 -9.77
C ARG A 11 -4.81 5.23 -10.18
N PHE A 12 -4.80 3.94 -9.83
CA PHE A 12 -5.86 3.00 -10.15
C PHE A 12 -6.77 2.67 -8.96
N ARG A 13 -6.76 3.51 -7.92
CA ARG A 13 -7.52 3.27 -6.70
C ARG A 13 -9.05 3.18 -6.92
N ASN A 14 -9.56 3.89 -7.92
CA ASN A 14 -10.99 3.91 -8.22
C ASN A 14 -11.35 3.08 -9.45
N SER A 15 -10.42 2.91 -10.40
CA SER A 15 -10.65 2.17 -11.63
C SER A 15 -9.33 1.70 -12.21
N PHE A 16 -9.27 0.46 -12.68
CA PHE A 16 -8.10 -0.05 -13.40
C PHE A 16 -7.99 0.48 -14.84
N GLU A 17 -9.07 1.00 -15.38
CA GLU A 17 -9.13 1.50 -16.75
C GLU A 17 -8.83 3.01 -16.85
N ARG A 18 -9.15 3.75 -15.81
CA ARG A 18 -9.03 5.20 -15.78
C ARG A 18 -8.09 5.64 -14.64
N PRO A 19 -6.82 5.91 -14.96
CA PRO A 19 -5.91 6.41 -13.94
C PRO A 19 -6.28 7.84 -13.52
N GLU A 20 -6.21 8.09 -12.21
CA GLU A 20 -6.49 9.40 -11.63
C GLU A 20 -5.30 9.85 -10.77
N PRO A 21 -4.84 11.10 -10.93
CA PRO A 21 -3.81 11.63 -10.05
C PRO A 21 -4.32 11.82 -8.63
N LEU A 22 -3.41 11.77 -7.67
CA LEU A 22 -3.69 12.21 -6.31
C LEU A 22 -3.61 13.72 -6.24
N LYS A 23 -4.47 14.32 -5.43
CA LYS A 23 -4.43 15.76 -5.18
C LYS A 23 -3.47 16.05 -4.03
N PRO A 24 -2.51 16.98 -4.19
CA PRO A 24 -1.60 17.32 -3.11
C PRO A 24 -2.35 17.80 -1.87
N ASN A 25 -1.87 17.37 -0.71
CA ASN A 25 -2.40 17.74 0.61
C ASN A 25 -3.87 17.33 0.86
N GLU A 26 -4.43 16.46 0.01
CA GLU A 26 -5.75 15.88 0.25
C GLU A 26 -5.62 14.38 0.56
N PRO A 27 -6.20 13.90 1.66
CA PRO A 27 -6.25 12.47 1.94
C PRO A 27 -7.05 11.73 0.86
N ALA A 28 -6.54 10.59 0.41
CA ALA A 28 -7.23 9.71 -0.50
C ALA A 28 -7.32 8.31 0.10
N LYS A 29 -8.46 7.66 -0.07
CA LYS A 29 -8.64 6.29 0.40
C LYS A 29 -8.08 5.32 -0.64
N LEU A 30 -7.20 4.44 -0.19
CA LEU A 30 -6.69 3.32 -0.97
C LEU A 30 -7.18 2.04 -0.29
N GLU A 31 -7.90 1.23 -1.02
CA GLU A 31 -8.46 -0.01 -0.50
C GLU A 31 -8.18 -1.15 -1.47
N PHE A 32 -7.62 -2.22 -0.98
CA PHE A 32 -7.30 -3.38 -1.79
C PHE A 32 -7.21 -4.64 -0.93
N VAL A 33 -7.33 -5.78 -1.58
CA VAL A 33 -7.24 -7.07 -0.91
C VAL A 33 -5.87 -7.67 -1.19
N MET A 34 -5.17 -8.04 -0.13
CA MET A 34 -3.94 -8.82 -0.25
C MET A 34 -4.29 -10.31 -0.30
N PRO A 35 -3.56 -11.10 -1.10
CA PRO A 35 -3.76 -12.54 -1.10
C PRO A 35 -3.58 -13.14 0.30
N GLY A 36 -4.40 -14.13 0.63
CA GLY A 36 -4.37 -14.78 1.92
C GLY A 36 -3.09 -15.55 2.20
N ILE A 37 -2.77 -15.68 3.47
CA ILE A 37 -1.67 -16.52 3.96
C ILE A 37 -2.14 -17.32 5.17
N MET A 38 -1.48 -18.45 5.41
CA MET A 38 -1.66 -19.24 6.62
C MET A 38 -0.47 -19.02 7.53
N HIS A 39 -0.67 -18.31 8.63
CA HIS A 39 0.39 -18.02 9.58
C HIS A 39 -0.16 -17.89 10.99
N THR A 40 0.59 -18.39 11.96
CA THR A 40 0.27 -18.25 13.38
C THR A 40 1.19 -17.21 14.01
N PHE A 41 0.60 -16.15 14.54
CA PHE A 41 1.34 -15.18 15.35
C PHE A 41 1.42 -15.70 16.79
N LYS A 42 2.63 -15.96 17.24
CA LYS A 42 2.87 -16.51 18.59
C LYS A 42 2.68 -15.42 19.64
N LYS A 43 2.32 -15.85 20.85
CA LYS A 43 2.24 -14.95 22.01
C LYS A 43 3.55 -14.19 22.21
N GLY A 44 3.49 -12.90 22.46
CA GLY A 44 4.67 -12.04 22.64
C GLY A 44 5.25 -11.50 21.34
N HIS A 45 4.84 -12.00 20.18
CA HIS A 45 5.21 -11.45 18.89
C HIS A 45 4.29 -10.30 18.50
N ARG A 46 4.75 -9.47 17.58
CA ARG A 46 3.99 -8.31 17.11
C ARG A 46 3.71 -8.43 15.63
N ILE A 47 2.52 -8.01 15.24
CA ILE A 47 2.16 -7.85 13.83
C ILE A 47 2.66 -6.48 13.39
N MET A 48 3.54 -6.47 12.38
CA MET A 48 4.05 -5.22 11.82
C MET A 48 3.46 -5.00 10.45
N VAL A 49 2.95 -3.80 10.21
CA VAL A 49 2.49 -3.36 8.90
C VAL A 49 3.38 -2.22 8.44
N GLN A 50 3.96 -2.36 7.25
CA GLN A 50 4.80 -1.32 6.65
C GLN A 50 4.12 -0.79 5.40
N VAL A 51 4.02 0.53 5.30
CA VAL A 51 3.58 1.22 4.10
C VAL A 51 4.77 2.00 3.55
N GLN A 52 5.10 1.76 2.30
CA GLN A 52 6.27 2.39 1.70
C GLN A 52 5.98 2.79 0.25
N SER A 53 6.67 3.79 -0.23
CA SER A 53 6.50 4.30 -1.58
C SER A 53 7.48 3.69 -2.60
N THR A 54 8.33 2.79 -2.16
CA THR A 54 9.32 2.14 -3.03
C THR A 54 9.53 0.67 -2.65
N TRP A 55 9.73 -0.15 -3.65
CA TRP A 55 10.13 -1.55 -3.48
C TRP A 55 11.00 -1.99 -4.66
N PHE A 56 11.87 -1.08 -5.06
CA PHE A 56 12.81 -1.32 -6.15
C PHE A 56 13.88 -2.35 -5.72
N PRO A 57 14.31 -3.28 -6.58
CA PRO A 57 13.93 -3.43 -7.98
C PRO A 57 12.70 -4.32 -8.24
N LEU A 58 12.06 -4.86 -7.20
CA LEU A 58 10.91 -5.75 -7.34
C LEU A 58 9.73 -5.04 -8.00
N VAL A 59 9.53 -3.78 -7.66
CA VAL A 59 8.53 -2.89 -8.26
C VAL A 59 9.25 -1.68 -8.84
N ALA A 60 8.77 -1.16 -9.97
CA ALA A 60 9.36 0.00 -10.62
C ALA A 60 9.36 1.22 -9.69
N ARG A 61 10.38 2.06 -9.84
CA ARG A 61 10.49 3.29 -9.05
C ARG A 61 9.32 4.23 -9.35
N ASN A 62 8.81 4.86 -8.30
CA ASN A 62 7.72 5.81 -8.40
C ASN A 62 8.27 7.22 -8.66
N PRO A 63 7.89 7.89 -9.77
CA PRO A 63 8.33 9.26 -10.05
C PRO A 63 7.80 10.31 -9.06
N GLN A 64 6.80 9.97 -8.26
CA GLN A 64 6.12 10.88 -7.32
C GLN A 64 5.40 12.03 -8.02
N GLN A 65 5.09 11.85 -9.29
CA GLN A 65 4.19 12.73 -10.05
C GLN A 65 3.39 11.90 -11.04
N PHE A 66 2.25 12.43 -11.46
CA PHE A 66 1.41 11.75 -12.43
C PHE A 66 2.04 11.82 -13.82
N VAL A 67 2.45 10.68 -14.35
CA VAL A 67 3.00 10.54 -15.70
C VAL A 67 2.17 9.54 -16.49
N PRO A 68 2.04 9.69 -17.82
CA PRO A 68 1.27 8.76 -18.63
C PRO A 68 1.76 7.31 -18.55
N ASN A 69 3.08 7.12 -18.53
CA ASN A 69 3.67 5.80 -18.41
C ASN A 69 4.95 5.89 -17.58
N TYR A 70 4.92 5.31 -16.37
CA TYR A 70 6.05 5.35 -15.45
C TYR A 70 7.27 4.57 -15.95
N LYS A 71 7.08 3.60 -16.87
CA LYS A 71 8.19 2.85 -17.47
C LYS A 71 9.02 3.70 -18.42
N LEU A 72 8.42 4.75 -18.97
CA LEU A 72 9.07 5.69 -19.87
C LEU A 72 9.51 6.97 -19.15
N ALA A 73 9.36 7.02 -17.83
CA ALA A 73 9.76 8.17 -17.04
C ALA A 73 11.28 8.38 -17.11
N THR A 74 11.69 9.62 -17.31
CA THR A 74 13.10 10.03 -17.31
C THR A 74 13.51 10.56 -15.94
N ALA A 75 14.80 10.79 -15.73
CA ALA A 75 15.29 11.32 -14.46
C ALA A 75 14.61 12.64 -14.05
N SER A 76 14.24 13.47 -15.03
CA SER A 76 13.54 14.73 -14.78
C SER A 76 12.09 14.57 -14.28
N ASP A 77 11.50 13.39 -14.46
CA ASP A 77 10.14 13.10 -14.01
C ASP A 77 10.08 12.71 -12.54
N PHE A 78 11.22 12.35 -11.93
CA PHE A 78 11.26 11.96 -10.52
C PHE A 78 11.34 13.16 -9.61
N ARG A 79 10.49 13.18 -8.60
CA ARG A 79 10.38 14.26 -7.63
C ARG A 79 10.41 13.72 -6.19
N LYS A 80 10.94 14.54 -5.30
CA LYS A 80 10.84 14.28 -3.87
C LYS A 80 9.41 14.54 -3.43
N ALA A 81 8.84 13.62 -2.68
CA ALA A 81 7.50 13.77 -2.12
C ALA A 81 7.47 13.28 -0.68
N THR A 82 6.58 13.87 0.11
CA THR A 82 6.28 13.40 1.47
C THR A 82 4.99 12.62 1.43
N GLN A 83 5.05 11.36 1.85
CA GLN A 83 3.89 10.49 1.96
C GLN A 83 3.41 10.48 3.41
N ARG A 84 2.09 10.53 3.60
CA ARG A 84 1.48 10.47 4.93
C ARG A 84 0.48 9.32 4.97
N VAL A 85 0.57 8.52 6.01
CA VAL A 85 -0.40 7.47 6.30
C VAL A 85 -1.12 7.87 7.56
N TYR A 86 -2.43 7.99 7.48
CA TYR A 86 -3.25 8.40 8.62
C TYR A 86 -3.67 7.18 9.43
N PHE A 87 -3.65 7.32 10.74
CA PHE A 87 -4.15 6.31 11.67
C PHE A 87 -4.96 6.97 12.78
N GLY A 88 -6.01 6.27 13.21
CA GLY A 88 -6.95 6.83 14.17
C GLY A 88 -7.88 7.89 13.54
N GLY A 89 -9.01 8.16 14.19
CA GLY A 89 -9.96 9.17 13.75
C GLY A 89 -10.65 8.85 12.42
N LYS A 90 -11.17 9.90 11.79
CA LYS A 90 -12.02 9.80 10.59
C LYS A 90 -11.29 9.20 9.38
N ASN A 91 -10.02 9.56 9.19
CA ASN A 91 -9.23 9.12 8.04
C ASN A 91 -8.26 7.99 8.38
N GLY A 92 -8.50 7.28 9.49
CA GLY A 92 -7.61 6.23 9.96
C GLY A 92 -7.50 5.05 9.00
N SER A 93 -6.27 4.60 8.80
CA SER A 93 -5.98 3.38 8.06
C SER A 93 -6.25 2.15 8.92
N ALA A 94 -6.61 1.05 8.29
CA ALA A 94 -6.87 -0.22 8.96
C ALA A 94 -6.44 -1.39 8.10
N ILE A 95 -6.10 -2.49 8.76
CA ILE A 95 -5.94 -3.79 8.11
C ILE A 95 -6.95 -4.74 8.73
N ILE A 96 -7.68 -5.45 7.89
CA ILE A 96 -8.69 -6.40 8.32
C ILE A 96 -8.15 -7.80 8.08
N LEU A 97 -8.02 -8.56 9.18
CA LEU A 97 -7.45 -9.90 9.16
C LEU A 97 -8.52 -10.93 9.52
N PRO A 98 -8.79 -11.93 8.67
CA PRO A 98 -9.60 -13.06 9.06
C PRO A 98 -8.83 -13.95 10.04
N ILE A 99 -9.47 -14.34 11.12
CA ILE A 99 -8.86 -15.15 12.16
C ILE A 99 -9.59 -16.48 12.26
N ILE A 100 -8.82 -17.58 12.19
CA ILE A 100 -9.34 -18.91 12.46
C ILE A 100 -9.09 -19.21 13.94
N ARG A 101 -10.18 -19.43 14.68
CA ARG A 101 -10.09 -19.84 16.07
C ARG A 101 -10.04 -21.36 16.15
N ARG A 102 -9.12 -21.86 16.96
CA ARG A 102 -9.15 -23.28 17.30
C ARG A 102 -10.28 -23.50 18.30
N SER A 103 -11.16 -24.45 17.99
CA SER A 103 -12.09 -24.94 18.99
C SER A 103 -11.29 -25.74 20.01
N ASN A 104 -11.37 -25.38 21.28
CA ASN A 104 -10.84 -26.24 22.34
C ASN A 104 -11.73 -27.48 22.46
N PRO A 105 -11.13 -28.68 22.45
CA PRO A 105 -11.87 -29.90 22.74
C PRO A 105 -12.42 -29.90 24.18
#